data_038299ec01113c6d5a93349ed027194f
#
_entry.id   038299ec01113c6d5a93349ed027194f
#
_cell.length_a   1.000
_cell.length_b   1.000
_cell.length_c   1.000
_cell.angle_alpha   90.00
_cell.angle_beta   90.00
_cell.angle_gamma   90.00
#
_symmetry.space_group_name_H-M   'P 1'
#
loop_
_entity.id
_entity.type
_entity.pdbx_description
1 polymer ?
#
loop_
_entity_poly.entity_id
_entity_poly.type
_entity_poly.pdbx_seq_one_letter_code
_entity_poly.pdbx_strand_id
1 'polypeptide(L)'
;MTPVVLGAGAYRYEVHDAWAKLPPGREFNADVAAVGVDAQDRVYAFNRGRHPMVVLDRDGTFLRSWGEGVFHRPHGVHVAPDDTLWLTDDGDHTVRHCTLDGKVLLTLGIPGSPKPYMSGEPFHRCTHTALSPRDDLYVSDG
;
A
#
# COMPACT_ATOMS: atom_id res chain seq x y z
N MET A 1 -23.37 0.32 22.20
CA MET A 1 -23.29 1.52 21.34
C MET A 1 -23.93 1.16 20.00
N THR A 2 -24.72 2.08 19.43
CA THR A 2 -25.28 1.87 18.08
C THR A 2 -24.16 1.96 17.07
N PRO A 3 -24.03 1.00 16.13
CA PRO A 3 -22.95 1.05 15.13
C PRO A 3 -23.09 2.29 14.24
N VAL A 4 -21.96 2.88 13.88
CA VAL A 4 -21.92 3.98 12.91
C VAL A 4 -22.11 3.40 11.51
N VAL A 5 -23.12 3.87 10.79
CA VAL A 5 -23.42 3.45 9.42
C VAL A 5 -23.21 4.64 8.49
N LEU A 6 -22.37 4.45 7.46
CA LEU A 6 -22.08 5.42 6.41
C LEU A 6 -22.69 4.98 5.08
N GLY A 7 -22.88 5.94 4.16
CA GLY A 7 -23.42 5.69 2.82
C GLY A 7 -24.94 5.83 2.71
N ALA A 8 -25.47 5.55 1.52
CA ALA A 8 -26.88 5.69 1.19
C ALA A 8 -27.37 4.62 0.20
N GLY A 9 -28.68 4.35 0.18
CA GLY A 9 -29.28 3.36 -0.71
C GLY A 9 -28.74 1.96 -0.48
N ALA A 10 -28.29 1.32 -1.55
CA ALA A 10 -27.67 -0.01 -1.52
C ALA A 10 -26.19 -0.02 -1.04
N TYR A 11 -25.57 1.15 -0.94
CA TYR A 11 -24.16 1.30 -0.53
C TYR A 11 -24.08 1.81 0.91
N ARG A 12 -24.38 0.93 1.85
CA ARG A 12 -24.33 1.23 3.29
C ARG A 12 -23.30 0.35 3.96
N TYR A 13 -22.43 0.95 4.78
CA TYR A 13 -21.30 0.31 5.41
C TYR A 13 -21.32 0.58 6.91
N GLU A 14 -21.16 -0.45 7.71
CA GLU A 14 -20.96 -0.33 9.16
C GLU A 14 -19.47 -0.09 9.46
N VAL A 15 -19.18 0.86 10.33
CA VAL A 15 -17.82 1.17 10.77
C VAL A 15 -17.43 0.27 11.94
N HIS A 16 -16.34 -0.46 11.79
CA HIS A 16 -15.75 -1.32 12.82
C HIS A 16 -14.40 -0.71 13.29
N ASP A 17 -14.43 0.22 14.22
CA ASP A 17 -13.26 0.99 14.69
C ASP A 17 -12.12 0.12 15.23
N ALA A 18 -12.42 -1.01 15.84
CA ALA A 18 -11.45 -1.91 16.45
C ALA A 18 -11.18 -3.17 15.61
N TRP A 19 -11.41 -3.12 14.29
CA TRP A 19 -11.24 -4.29 13.44
C TRP A 19 -9.78 -4.77 13.40
N ALA A 20 -8.81 -3.87 13.24
CA ALA A 20 -7.38 -4.21 13.22
C ALA A 20 -6.88 -4.53 14.63
N LYS A 21 -6.56 -5.80 14.88
CA LYS A 21 -6.05 -6.33 16.15
C LYS A 21 -4.52 -6.36 16.13
N LEU A 22 -3.91 -5.21 16.37
CA LEU A 22 -2.45 -5.06 16.34
C LEU A 22 -1.83 -5.40 17.70
N PRO A 23 -0.75 -6.21 17.72
CA PRO A 23 -0.03 -6.47 18.96
C PRO A 23 0.76 -5.23 19.41
N PRO A 24 1.13 -5.14 20.70
CA PRO A 24 1.95 -4.05 21.20
C PRO A 24 3.22 -3.83 20.38
N GLY A 25 3.50 -2.57 20.02
CA GLY A 25 4.63 -2.17 19.21
C GLY A 25 4.42 -2.32 17.69
N ARG A 26 3.22 -2.70 17.26
CA ARG A 26 2.83 -2.78 15.83
C ARG A 26 1.69 -1.84 15.47
N GLU A 27 1.31 -0.96 16.37
CA GLU A 27 0.27 0.03 16.16
C GLU A 27 0.64 0.97 14.99
N PHE A 28 -0.38 1.42 14.26
CA PHE A 28 -0.21 2.47 13.28
C PHE A 28 0.17 3.78 14.00
N ASN A 29 1.42 4.17 13.90
CA ASN A 29 1.93 5.40 14.53
C ASN A 29 2.09 6.56 13.54
N ALA A 30 1.55 6.40 12.34
CA ALA A 30 1.44 7.42 11.30
C ALA A 30 0.32 7.04 10.31
N ASP A 31 0.12 7.85 9.27
CA ASP A 31 -0.94 7.67 8.28
C ASP A 31 -0.87 6.31 7.59
N VAL A 32 -2.00 5.61 7.50
CA VAL A 32 -2.18 4.51 6.55
C VAL A 32 -2.53 5.13 5.20
N ALA A 33 -1.57 5.10 4.28
CA ALA A 33 -1.68 5.79 3.00
C ALA A 33 -2.50 5.00 1.96
N ALA A 34 -2.42 3.67 2.02
CA ALA A 34 -3.15 2.78 1.10
C ALA A 34 -3.42 1.42 1.72
N VAL A 35 -4.42 0.75 1.15
CA VAL A 35 -4.81 -0.62 1.51
C VAL A 35 -4.99 -1.44 0.25
N GLY A 36 -4.46 -2.66 0.26
CA GLY A 36 -4.71 -3.68 -0.77
C GLY A 36 -5.26 -4.95 -0.15
N VAL A 37 -5.98 -5.76 -0.93
CA VAL A 37 -6.52 -7.05 -0.48
C VAL A 37 -6.15 -8.10 -1.52
N ASP A 38 -5.61 -9.24 -1.06
CA ASP A 38 -5.27 -10.34 -1.95
C ASP A 38 -6.42 -11.36 -2.12
N ALA A 39 -6.18 -12.37 -2.95
CA ALA A 39 -7.18 -13.41 -3.26
C ALA A 39 -7.54 -14.30 -2.05
N GLN A 40 -6.81 -14.22 -0.94
CA GLN A 40 -7.08 -14.91 0.31
C GLN A 40 -7.73 -14.01 1.36
N ASP A 41 -8.23 -12.83 0.97
CA ASP A 41 -8.79 -11.80 1.85
C ASP A 41 -7.80 -11.25 2.89
N ARG A 42 -6.48 -11.39 2.67
CA ARG A 42 -5.49 -10.74 3.53
C ARG A 42 -5.38 -9.27 3.17
N VAL A 43 -5.31 -8.42 4.18
CA VAL A 43 -5.27 -6.97 4.04
C VAL A 43 -3.84 -6.47 4.22
N TYR A 44 -3.37 -5.71 3.26
CA TYR A 44 -2.05 -5.09 3.22
C TYR A 44 -2.22 -3.60 3.48
N ALA A 45 -1.93 -3.17 4.71
CA ALA A 45 -2.01 -1.77 5.12
C ALA A 45 -0.63 -1.10 4.99
N PHE A 46 -0.49 -0.26 3.97
CA PHE A 46 0.75 0.44 3.67
C PHE A 46 0.74 1.81 4.35
N ASN A 47 1.62 1.98 5.34
CA ASN A 47 1.59 3.12 6.23
C ASN A 47 2.95 3.82 6.33
N ARG A 48 2.93 5.06 6.79
CA ARG A 48 4.12 5.93 6.95
C ARG A 48 4.81 5.78 8.30
N GLY A 49 4.43 4.77 9.07
CA GLY A 49 4.97 4.49 10.39
C GLY A 49 6.23 3.62 10.37
N ARG A 50 6.61 3.14 11.55
CA ARG A 50 7.84 2.33 11.74
C ARG A 50 7.81 1.00 11.00
N HIS A 51 6.63 0.45 10.76
CA HIS A 51 6.40 -0.81 10.07
C HIS A 51 5.60 -0.50 8.80
N PRO A 52 6.25 -0.16 7.68
CA PRO A 52 5.59 0.37 6.50
C PRO A 52 4.49 -0.51 5.94
N MET A 53 4.70 -1.82 5.93
CA MET A 53 3.66 -2.77 5.53
C MET A 53 3.22 -3.59 6.74
N VAL A 54 1.93 -3.54 7.04
CA VAL A 54 1.27 -4.39 8.04
C VAL A 54 0.29 -5.30 7.31
N VAL A 55 0.38 -6.60 7.55
CA VAL A 55 -0.49 -7.60 6.93
C VAL A 55 -1.41 -8.20 7.99
N LEU A 56 -2.70 -8.16 7.70
CA LEU A 56 -3.78 -8.67 8.55
C LEU A 56 -4.55 -9.76 7.82
N ASP A 57 -5.13 -10.68 8.55
CA ASP A 57 -6.12 -11.59 7.95
C ASP A 57 -7.48 -10.89 7.75
N ARG A 58 -8.43 -11.60 7.14
CA ARG A 58 -9.79 -11.08 6.88
C ARG A 58 -10.54 -10.64 8.14
N ASP A 59 -10.15 -11.16 9.32
CA ASP A 59 -10.79 -10.84 10.61
C ASP A 59 -10.03 -9.77 11.38
N GLY A 60 -9.02 -9.14 10.75
CA GLY A 60 -8.19 -8.09 11.32
C GLY A 60 -7.09 -8.57 12.24
N THR A 61 -6.82 -9.88 12.32
CA THR A 61 -5.72 -10.41 13.15
C THR A 61 -4.38 -10.14 12.47
N PHE A 62 -3.42 -9.62 13.22
CA PHE A 62 -2.07 -9.36 12.72
C PHE A 62 -1.38 -10.66 12.30
N LEU A 63 -0.86 -10.68 11.08
CA LEU A 63 -0.09 -11.79 10.53
C LEU A 63 1.41 -11.51 10.55
N ARG A 64 1.83 -10.37 10.01
CA ARG A 64 3.23 -9.94 9.91
C ARG A 64 3.36 -8.46 9.57
N SER A 65 4.56 -7.94 9.69
CA SER A 65 4.95 -6.63 9.14
C SER A 65 6.33 -6.71 8.49
N TRP A 66 6.59 -5.78 7.56
CA TRP A 66 7.87 -5.69 6.85
C TRP A 66 8.05 -4.31 6.19
N GLY A 67 9.22 -4.09 5.59
CA GLY A 67 9.53 -2.90 4.81
C GLY A 67 10.32 -1.83 5.56
N GLU A 68 10.75 -2.12 6.79
CA GLU A 68 11.60 -1.25 7.58
C GLU A 68 12.91 -0.94 6.83
N GLY A 69 13.22 0.36 6.68
CA GLY A 69 14.41 0.82 5.96
C GLY A 69 14.33 0.71 4.43
N VAL A 70 13.23 0.19 3.87
CA VAL A 70 13.01 0.09 2.41
C VAL A 70 12.24 1.28 1.87
N PHE A 71 11.23 1.74 2.61
CA PHE A 71 10.33 2.79 2.18
C PHE A 71 10.58 4.09 2.95
N HIS A 72 10.51 5.21 2.22
CA HIS A 72 10.70 6.54 2.78
C HIS A 72 9.36 7.23 3.08
N ARG A 73 8.43 7.21 2.12
CA ARG A 73 7.09 7.76 2.28
C ARG A 73 6.07 6.92 1.48
N PRO A 74 5.60 5.82 2.06
CA PRO A 74 4.58 4.96 1.46
C PRO A 74 3.39 5.73 0.91
N HIS A 75 2.91 5.35 -0.29
CA HIS A 75 1.74 5.99 -0.89
C HIS A 75 0.71 5.00 -1.44
N GLY A 76 1.01 4.19 -2.43
CA GLY A 76 0.04 3.31 -3.10
C GLY A 76 0.36 1.83 -2.99
N VAL A 77 -0.67 1.01 -2.93
CA VAL A 77 -0.61 -0.47 -3.00
C VAL A 77 -1.49 -0.94 -4.14
N HIS A 78 -0.92 -1.75 -5.02
CA HIS A 78 -1.65 -2.53 -6.00
C HIS A 78 -1.31 -4.01 -5.79
N VAL A 79 -2.29 -4.82 -5.45
CA VAL A 79 -2.15 -6.28 -5.40
C VAL A 79 -2.40 -6.82 -6.80
N ALA A 80 -1.39 -7.42 -7.40
CA ALA A 80 -1.46 -7.95 -8.74
C ALA A 80 -2.09 -9.37 -8.78
N PRO A 81 -2.67 -9.80 -9.91
CA PRO A 81 -3.30 -11.12 -10.03
C PRO A 81 -2.34 -12.31 -9.86
N ASP A 82 -1.02 -12.08 -9.98
CA ASP A 82 0.04 -13.07 -9.82
C ASP A 82 0.54 -13.20 -8.36
N ASP A 83 -0.21 -12.68 -7.39
CA ASP A 83 0.16 -12.65 -5.97
C ASP A 83 1.47 -11.87 -5.71
N THR A 84 1.66 -10.75 -6.41
CA THR A 84 2.71 -9.78 -6.15
C THR A 84 2.13 -8.41 -5.79
N LEU A 85 2.99 -7.51 -5.32
CA LEU A 85 2.63 -6.14 -4.93
C LEU A 85 3.40 -5.13 -5.77
N TRP A 86 2.69 -4.14 -6.29
CA TRP A 86 3.28 -2.92 -6.81
C TRP A 86 3.07 -1.80 -5.79
N LEU A 87 4.16 -1.27 -5.28
CA LEU A 87 4.18 -0.31 -4.16
C LEU A 87 4.83 0.99 -4.63
N THR A 88 4.12 2.10 -4.43
CA THR A 88 4.67 3.42 -4.74
C THR A 88 5.18 4.10 -3.49
N ASP A 89 6.31 4.78 -3.60
CA ASP A 89 6.90 5.62 -2.57
C ASP A 89 7.12 7.02 -3.14
N ASP A 90 6.29 7.98 -2.70
CA ASP A 90 6.35 9.34 -3.21
C ASP A 90 7.44 10.19 -2.54
N GLY A 91 8.10 9.67 -1.53
CA GLY A 91 9.22 10.32 -0.84
C GLY A 91 10.57 9.97 -1.46
N ASP A 92 10.76 8.76 -1.97
CA ASP A 92 11.96 8.37 -2.69
C ASP A 92 11.77 8.25 -4.21
N HIS A 93 10.57 8.55 -4.71
CA HIS A 93 10.25 8.63 -6.14
C HIS A 93 10.42 7.30 -6.87
N THR A 94 9.98 6.21 -6.24
CA THR A 94 10.12 4.85 -6.79
C THR A 94 8.81 4.08 -6.81
N VAL A 95 8.73 3.12 -7.75
CA VAL A 95 7.77 2.02 -7.73
C VAL A 95 8.54 0.72 -7.47
N ARG A 96 8.13 -0.04 -6.46
CA ARG A 96 8.73 -1.34 -6.17
C ARG A 96 7.75 -2.47 -6.46
N HIS A 97 8.23 -3.46 -7.21
CA HIS A 97 7.56 -4.73 -7.39
C HIS A 97 8.07 -5.68 -6.32
N CYS A 98 7.19 -6.24 -5.51
CA CYS A 98 7.55 -7.06 -4.36
C CYS A 98 6.75 -8.36 -4.31
N THR A 99 7.31 -9.38 -3.67
CA THR A 99 6.50 -10.53 -3.23
C THR A 99 5.56 -10.11 -2.09
N LEU A 100 4.55 -10.93 -1.80
CA LEU A 100 3.65 -10.70 -0.65
C LEU A 100 4.38 -10.67 0.71
N ASP A 101 5.59 -11.24 0.78
CA ASP A 101 6.43 -11.26 1.99
C ASP A 101 7.46 -10.12 2.04
N GLY A 102 7.43 -9.22 1.04
CA GLY A 102 8.23 -8.01 1.04
C GLY A 102 9.62 -8.12 0.39
N LYS A 103 9.93 -9.24 -0.29
CA LYS A 103 11.15 -9.31 -1.12
C LYS A 103 10.98 -8.41 -2.33
N VAL A 104 11.85 -7.42 -2.49
CA VAL A 104 11.90 -6.55 -3.67
C VAL A 104 12.41 -7.36 -4.87
N LEU A 105 11.60 -7.41 -5.93
CA LEU A 105 11.89 -8.08 -7.21
C LEU A 105 12.44 -7.10 -8.25
N LEU A 106 11.89 -5.88 -8.26
CA LEU A 106 12.23 -4.81 -9.19
C LEU A 106 12.03 -3.46 -8.52
N THR A 107 12.88 -2.50 -8.84
CA THR A 107 12.69 -1.09 -8.50
C THR A 107 12.71 -0.26 -9.78
N LEU A 108 11.67 0.52 -10.00
CA LEU A 108 11.57 1.52 -11.07
C LEU A 108 11.80 2.90 -10.46
N GLY A 109 12.52 3.75 -11.16
CA GLY A 109 13.02 5.02 -10.62
C GLY A 109 14.35 4.83 -9.87
N ILE A 110 14.93 5.94 -9.41
CA ILE A 110 16.19 5.96 -8.65
C ILE A 110 15.87 6.50 -7.26
N PRO A 111 16.03 5.68 -6.20
CA PRO A 111 15.70 6.11 -4.84
C PRO A 111 16.35 7.43 -4.45
N GLY A 112 15.54 8.37 -3.93
CA GLY A 112 15.99 9.70 -3.51
C GLY A 112 16.40 10.64 -4.64
N SER A 113 16.17 10.27 -5.91
CA SER A 113 16.56 11.09 -7.08
C SER A 113 15.34 11.45 -7.94
N PRO A 114 14.56 12.46 -7.53
CA PRO A 114 13.39 12.89 -8.29
C PRO A 114 13.79 13.43 -9.67
N LYS A 115 12.98 13.11 -10.67
CA LYS A 115 13.07 13.77 -11.97
C LYS A 115 12.37 15.12 -11.93
N PRO A 116 12.67 16.04 -12.86
CA PRO A 116 11.96 17.32 -12.89
C PRO A 116 10.44 17.11 -13.05
N TYR A 117 9.67 17.91 -12.34
CA TYR A 117 8.20 17.87 -12.40
C TYR A 117 7.69 17.96 -13.86
N MET A 118 6.79 17.09 -14.24
CA MET A 118 6.22 16.98 -15.59
C MET A 118 7.25 16.81 -16.72
N SER A 119 8.44 16.28 -16.44
CA SER A 119 9.48 16.07 -17.46
C SER A 119 9.18 14.91 -18.42
N GLY A 120 8.28 14.00 -18.08
CA GLY A 120 8.07 12.73 -18.78
C GLY A 120 9.12 11.67 -18.44
N GLU A 121 10.06 11.98 -17.57
CA GLU A 121 11.01 11.00 -17.03
C GLU A 121 10.51 10.44 -15.70
N PRO A 122 10.61 9.13 -15.45
CA PRO A 122 10.17 8.52 -14.19
C PRO A 122 11.22 8.71 -13.08
N PHE A 123 10.85 9.14 -11.88
CA PHE A 123 9.54 9.59 -11.42
C PHE A 123 9.68 10.88 -10.62
N HIS A 124 8.55 11.61 -10.48
CA HIS A 124 8.46 12.74 -9.55
C HIS A 124 7.23 12.53 -8.66
N ARG A 125 7.42 11.89 -7.47
CA ARG A 125 6.37 11.60 -6.49
C ARG A 125 5.25 10.72 -7.01
N CYS A 126 5.63 9.57 -7.61
CA CYS A 126 4.65 8.59 -8.07
C CYS A 126 3.70 8.16 -6.94
N THR A 127 2.40 8.05 -7.25
CA THR A 127 1.35 7.91 -6.24
C THR A 127 0.62 6.57 -6.28
N HIS A 128 0.37 6.02 -7.46
CA HIS A 128 -0.33 4.73 -7.58
C HIS A 128 0.02 4.02 -8.88
N THR A 129 -0.34 2.72 -8.97
CA THR A 129 -0.15 1.91 -10.16
C THR A 129 -1.43 1.16 -10.54
N ALA A 130 -1.54 0.82 -11.82
CA ALA A 130 -2.55 -0.09 -12.34
C ALA A 130 -1.93 -0.99 -13.42
N LEU A 131 -2.36 -2.25 -13.49
CA LEU A 131 -2.00 -3.18 -14.55
C LEU A 131 -3.14 -3.29 -15.56
N SER A 132 -2.78 -3.30 -16.85
CA SER A 132 -3.72 -3.67 -17.91
C SER A 132 -3.91 -5.19 -17.96
N PRO A 133 -4.95 -5.70 -18.67
CA PRO A 133 -5.09 -7.15 -18.91
C PRO A 133 -3.95 -7.78 -19.74
N ARG A 134 -3.02 -6.97 -20.25
CA ARG A 134 -1.84 -7.40 -21.01
C ARG A 134 -0.54 -7.17 -20.25
N ASP A 135 -0.65 -6.96 -18.93
CA ASP A 135 0.47 -6.68 -18.01
C ASP A 135 1.24 -5.38 -18.28
N ASP A 136 0.64 -4.42 -19.01
CA ASP A 136 1.21 -3.08 -19.08
C ASP A 136 1.03 -2.37 -17.75
N LEU A 137 2.11 -1.85 -17.18
CA LEU A 137 2.08 -1.09 -15.92
C LEU A 137 1.86 0.39 -16.20
N TYR A 138 0.81 0.94 -15.65
CA TYR A 138 0.53 2.39 -15.62
C TYR A 138 0.89 2.95 -14.25
N VAL A 139 1.56 4.08 -14.22
CA VAL A 139 1.98 4.78 -13.01
C VAL A 139 1.45 6.20 -13.04
N SER A 140 0.75 6.63 -11.98
CA SER A 140 0.43 8.04 -11.79
C SER A 140 1.64 8.74 -11.16
N ASP A 141 2.15 9.77 -11.82
CA ASP A 141 3.37 10.50 -11.45
C ASP A 141 3.12 12.02 -11.41
N GLY A 142 3.60 12.71 -10.38
CA GLY A 142 3.51 14.16 -10.24
C GLY A 142 2.92 14.66 -8.95
#